data_cad4cbe0c4e9120dbb32444b68320dd4
#
_entry.id   cad4cbe0c4e9120dbb32444b68320dd4
#
_cell.length_a   1.000
_cell.length_b   1.000
_cell.length_c   1.000
_cell.angle_alpha   90.00
_cell.angle_beta   90.00
_cell.angle_gamma   90.00
#
_symmetry.space_group_name_H-M   'P 1'
#
loop_
_entity.id
_entity.type
_entity.pdbx_description
1 polymer ?
#
loop_
_entity_poly.entity_id
_entity_poly.type
_entity_poly.pdbx_seq_one_letter_code
_entity_poly.pdbx_strand_id
1 'polypeptide(L)'
;MQTIPIPQNQLRHTLRQLGFSAHHSGYRLVAEAIAMYTQNSAQSITKALYPALAKQFPAYSAVNIERAIRYAINEAWEHGPREQWQQYFPHLTKAPANACFIATLAEELM
;
A
#
# COMPACT_ATOMS: atom_id res chain seq x y z
N MET A 1 1.24 10.73 22.96
CA MET A 1 1.56 11.40 21.68
C MET A 1 0.64 10.86 20.60
N GLN A 2 -0.03 11.72 19.90
CA GLN A 2 -0.93 11.27 18.84
C GLN A 2 -0.17 11.14 17.53
N THR A 3 -0.38 10.02 16.86
CA THR A 3 0.12 9.85 15.51
C THR A 3 -0.79 10.63 14.56
N ILE A 4 -0.20 11.49 13.73
CA ILE A 4 -0.96 12.24 12.76
C ILE A 4 -1.22 11.32 11.56
N PRO A 5 -2.48 11.01 11.26
CA PRO A 5 -2.76 10.15 10.12
C PRO A 5 -2.42 10.83 8.80
N ILE A 6 -2.06 10.04 7.79
CA ILE A 6 -1.86 10.56 6.44
C ILE A 6 -3.20 11.09 5.92
N PRO A 7 -3.22 12.30 5.33
CA PRO A 7 -4.44 12.78 4.69
C PRO A 7 -4.87 11.81 3.59
N GLN A 8 -6.12 11.35 3.64
CA GLN A 8 -6.63 10.36 2.68
C GLN A 8 -6.54 10.86 1.25
N ASN A 9 -6.77 12.14 1.02
CA ASN A 9 -6.70 12.71 -0.31
C ASN A 9 -5.28 12.65 -0.88
N GLN A 10 -4.29 12.92 -0.05
CA GLN A 10 -2.89 12.86 -0.47
C GLN A 10 -2.48 11.42 -0.79
N LEU A 11 -2.88 10.48 0.05
CA LEU A 11 -2.58 9.07 -0.17
C LEU A 11 -3.19 8.57 -1.48
N ARG A 12 -4.46 8.85 -1.70
CA ARG A 12 -5.15 8.41 -2.92
C ARG A 12 -4.56 9.06 -4.16
N HIS A 13 -4.22 10.35 -4.07
CA HIS A 13 -3.60 11.06 -5.17
C HIS A 13 -2.27 10.42 -5.55
N THR A 14 -1.43 10.14 -4.56
CA THR A 14 -0.13 9.50 -4.78
C THR A 14 -0.29 8.13 -5.44
N LEU A 15 -1.22 7.32 -4.93
CA LEU A 15 -1.44 5.99 -5.49
C LEU A 15 -1.90 6.08 -6.94
N ARG A 16 -2.78 7.02 -7.27
CA ARG A 16 -3.22 7.19 -8.66
C ARG A 16 -2.09 7.66 -9.56
N GLN A 17 -1.21 8.51 -9.06
CA GLN A 17 -0.03 8.92 -9.82
C GLN A 17 0.89 7.75 -10.14
N LEU A 18 0.95 6.77 -9.26
CA LEU A 18 1.76 5.56 -9.46
C LEU A 18 1.09 4.57 -10.42
N GLY A 19 -0.15 4.81 -10.81
CA GLY A 19 -0.85 3.96 -11.75
C GLY A 19 -1.90 3.04 -11.14
N PHE A 20 -2.19 3.18 -9.85
CA PHE A 20 -3.27 2.41 -9.22
C PHE A 20 -4.62 2.93 -9.72
N SER A 21 -5.51 1.99 -10.05
CA SER A 21 -6.85 2.31 -10.50
C SER A 21 -7.83 2.22 -9.33
N ALA A 22 -8.67 3.25 -9.17
CA ALA A 22 -9.69 3.23 -8.14
C ALA A 22 -10.71 2.10 -8.33
N HIS A 23 -10.78 1.55 -9.55
CA HIS A 23 -11.68 0.42 -9.85
C HIS A 23 -11.05 -0.94 -9.55
N HIS A 24 -9.75 -0.99 -9.29
CA HIS A 24 -9.08 -2.25 -8.96
C HIS A 24 -9.41 -2.65 -7.53
N SER A 25 -9.79 -3.91 -7.33
CA SER A 25 -10.20 -4.38 -6.00
C SER A 25 -9.11 -4.25 -4.94
N GLY A 26 -7.84 -4.37 -5.34
CA GLY A 26 -6.71 -4.24 -4.42
C GLY A 26 -6.37 -2.81 -4.04
N TYR A 27 -6.87 -1.81 -4.76
CA TYR A 27 -6.56 -0.40 -4.50
C TYR A 27 -6.91 0.01 -3.07
N ARG A 28 -8.12 -0.32 -2.66
CA ARG A 28 -8.60 0.04 -1.32
C ARG A 28 -7.80 -0.68 -0.23
N LEU A 29 -7.44 -1.92 -0.47
CA LEU A 29 -6.62 -2.69 0.47
C LEU A 29 -5.23 -2.07 0.62
N VAL A 30 -4.63 -1.65 -0.48
CA VAL A 30 -3.32 -0.97 -0.46
C VAL A 30 -3.42 0.32 0.36
N ALA A 31 -4.43 1.15 0.09
CA ALA A 31 -4.61 2.42 0.79
C ALA A 31 -4.80 2.20 2.29
N GLU A 32 -5.66 1.24 2.67
CA GLU A 32 -5.91 0.95 4.08
C GLU A 32 -4.67 0.36 4.77
N ALA A 33 -3.91 -0.48 4.05
CA ALA A 33 -2.68 -1.04 4.60
C ALA A 33 -1.67 0.06 4.94
N ILE A 34 -1.49 1.02 4.04
CA ILE A 34 -0.58 2.13 4.27
C ILE A 34 -1.06 2.97 5.45
N ALA A 35 -2.36 3.30 5.48
CA ALA A 35 -2.93 4.09 6.56
C ALA A 35 -2.75 3.41 7.92
N MET A 36 -3.00 2.10 8.00
CA MET A 36 -2.83 1.35 9.24
C MET A 36 -1.37 1.28 9.67
N TYR A 37 -0.46 1.11 8.71
CA TYR A 37 0.96 1.05 9.01
C TYR A 37 1.48 2.36 9.60
N THR A 38 0.96 3.50 9.16
CA THR A 38 1.37 4.80 9.70
C THR A 38 0.99 4.98 11.16
N GLN A 39 -0.06 4.28 11.61
CA GLN A 39 -0.50 4.37 12.99
C GLN A 39 0.37 3.55 13.93
N ASN A 40 1.02 2.50 13.42
CA ASN A 40 1.92 1.67 14.21
C ASN A 40 2.96 1.03 13.29
N SER A 41 4.02 1.77 12.99
CA SER A 41 5.07 1.32 12.09
C SER A 41 5.92 0.19 12.66
N ALA A 42 5.80 -0.09 13.95
CA ALA A 42 6.53 -1.20 14.58
C ALA A 42 5.82 -2.55 14.37
N GLN A 43 4.57 -2.53 13.90
CA GLN A 43 3.83 -3.78 13.74
C GLN A 43 4.35 -4.60 12.56
N SER A 44 4.23 -5.93 12.69
CA SER A 44 4.55 -6.83 11.60
C SER A 44 3.46 -6.76 10.53
N ILE A 45 3.87 -6.60 9.27
CA ILE A 45 2.91 -6.55 8.16
C ILE A 45 2.21 -7.89 8.00
N THR A 46 2.98 -8.99 8.03
CA THR A 46 2.41 -10.32 7.86
C THR A 46 1.62 -10.79 9.08
N LYS A 47 2.17 -10.58 10.27
CA LYS A 47 1.59 -11.16 11.49
C LYS A 47 0.49 -10.29 12.11
N ALA A 48 0.51 -8.98 11.89
CA ALA A 48 -0.43 -8.07 12.53
C ALA A 48 -1.28 -7.31 11.54
N LEU A 49 -0.68 -6.73 10.49
CA LEU A 49 -1.39 -5.85 9.57
C LEU A 49 -2.42 -6.60 8.73
N TYR A 50 -2.01 -7.69 8.09
CA TYR A 50 -2.94 -8.46 7.24
C TYR A 50 -4.10 -9.05 8.05
N PRO A 51 -3.88 -9.64 9.23
CA PRO A 51 -5.01 -10.07 10.05
C PRO A 51 -5.95 -8.93 10.46
N ALA A 52 -5.41 -7.75 10.77
CA ALA A 52 -6.23 -6.60 11.12
C ALA A 52 -7.07 -6.13 9.92
N LEU A 53 -6.49 -6.15 8.72
CA LEU A 53 -7.23 -5.83 7.51
C LEU A 53 -8.33 -6.86 7.23
N ALA A 54 -8.06 -8.13 7.50
CA ALA A 54 -9.07 -9.19 7.31
C ALA A 54 -10.29 -8.98 8.21
N LYS A 55 -10.10 -8.43 9.40
CA LYS A 55 -11.23 -8.07 10.27
C LYS A 55 -12.04 -6.92 9.70
N GLN A 56 -11.37 -5.96 9.07
CA GLN A 56 -12.03 -4.80 8.48
C GLN A 56 -12.70 -5.13 7.16
N PHE A 57 -12.17 -6.09 6.42
CA PHE A 57 -12.69 -6.53 5.13
C PHE A 57 -13.01 -8.02 5.19
N PRO A 58 -14.15 -8.42 5.79
CA PRO A 58 -14.42 -9.83 6.09
C PRO A 58 -14.59 -10.72 4.86
N ALA A 59 -14.73 -10.15 3.68
CA ALA A 59 -14.75 -10.94 2.44
C ALA A 59 -13.37 -11.52 2.09
N TYR A 60 -12.31 -11.07 2.75
CA TYR A 60 -10.94 -11.49 2.47
C TYR A 60 -10.33 -12.16 3.68
N SER A 61 -9.61 -13.27 3.44
CA SER A 61 -8.68 -13.82 4.43
C SER A 61 -7.37 -13.02 4.39
N ALA A 62 -6.52 -13.19 5.40
CA ALA A 62 -5.21 -12.54 5.41
C ALA A 62 -4.38 -12.94 4.18
N VAL A 63 -4.46 -14.21 3.76
CA VAL A 63 -3.75 -14.70 2.58
C VAL A 63 -4.28 -14.01 1.31
N ASN A 64 -5.58 -13.87 1.20
CA ASN A 64 -6.19 -13.21 0.04
C ASN A 64 -5.87 -11.73 0.00
N ILE A 65 -5.78 -11.07 1.16
CA ILE A 65 -5.37 -9.68 1.24
C ILE A 65 -3.94 -9.50 0.73
N GLU A 66 -3.02 -10.37 1.17
CA GLU A 66 -1.64 -10.34 0.72
C GLU A 66 -1.56 -10.46 -0.80
N ARG A 67 -2.30 -11.41 -1.37
CA ARG A 67 -2.33 -11.64 -2.81
C ARG A 67 -2.93 -10.47 -3.57
N ALA A 68 -4.02 -9.91 -3.05
CA ALA A 68 -4.70 -8.77 -3.70
C ALA A 68 -3.80 -7.54 -3.73
N ILE A 69 -3.10 -7.28 -2.62
CA ILE A 69 -2.17 -6.15 -2.54
C ILE A 69 -1.01 -6.38 -3.52
N ARG A 70 -0.44 -7.58 -3.54
CA ARG A 70 0.66 -7.88 -4.45
C ARG A 70 0.25 -7.71 -5.91
N TYR A 71 -0.94 -8.20 -6.26
CA TYR A 71 -1.45 -8.05 -7.61
C TYR A 71 -1.63 -6.58 -7.97
N ALA A 72 -2.20 -5.79 -7.07
CA ALA A 72 -2.43 -4.37 -7.31
C ALA A 72 -1.11 -3.61 -7.52
N ILE A 73 -0.10 -3.92 -6.70
CA ILE A 73 1.22 -3.30 -6.84
C ILE A 73 1.85 -3.66 -8.19
N ASN A 74 1.77 -4.93 -8.58
CA ASN A 74 2.34 -5.37 -9.85
C ASN A 74 1.64 -4.72 -11.04
N GLU A 75 0.31 -4.62 -11.00
CA GLU A 75 -0.45 -3.98 -12.06
C GLU A 75 -0.08 -2.50 -12.18
N ALA A 76 0.02 -1.80 -11.06
CA ALA A 76 0.39 -0.40 -11.06
C ALA A 76 1.81 -0.20 -11.57
N TRP A 77 2.73 -1.08 -11.20
CA TRP A 77 4.11 -1.03 -11.69
C TRP A 77 4.17 -1.22 -13.21
N GLU A 78 3.43 -2.20 -13.73
CA GLU A 78 3.43 -2.50 -15.17
C GLU A 78 2.85 -1.36 -16.01
N HIS A 79 1.80 -0.69 -15.50
CA HIS A 79 1.04 0.29 -16.27
C HIS A 79 1.27 1.72 -15.85
N GLY A 80 1.90 1.95 -14.70
CA GLY A 80 2.13 3.29 -14.18
C GLY A 80 3.36 3.96 -14.79
N PRO A 81 3.45 5.29 -14.64
CA PRO A 81 4.59 6.02 -15.18
C PRO A 81 5.86 5.74 -14.38
N ARG A 82 6.90 5.33 -15.10
CA ARG A 82 8.17 4.95 -14.48
C ARG A 82 8.77 6.07 -13.64
N GLU A 83 8.62 7.31 -14.07
CA GLU A 83 9.17 8.47 -13.38
C GLU A 83 8.58 8.63 -11.99
N GLN A 84 7.28 8.37 -11.83
CA GLN A 84 6.63 8.47 -10.53
C GLN A 84 7.12 7.40 -9.57
N TRP A 85 7.31 6.19 -10.08
CA TRP A 85 7.84 5.09 -9.27
C TRP A 85 9.28 5.39 -8.82
N GLN A 86 10.09 6.00 -9.68
CA GLN A 86 11.47 6.29 -9.36
C GLN A 86 11.63 7.32 -8.24
N GLN A 87 10.62 8.14 -8.01
CA GLN A 87 10.66 9.09 -6.89
C GLN A 87 10.70 8.37 -5.54
N TYR A 88 10.05 7.22 -5.44
CA TYR A 88 9.98 6.47 -4.19
C TYR A 88 10.89 5.25 -4.18
N PHE A 89 11.18 4.70 -5.36
CA PHE A 89 11.95 3.48 -5.51
C PHE A 89 12.98 3.64 -6.62
N PRO A 90 14.01 4.49 -6.41
CA PRO A 90 14.93 4.86 -7.49
C PRO A 90 15.80 3.71 -8.01
N HIS A 91 15.99 2.66 -7.22
CA HIS A 91 16.91 1.59 -7.58
C HIS A 91 16.22 0.29 -8.02
N LEU A 92 14.89 0.27 -8.03
CA LEU A 92 14.19 -0.97 -8.37
C LEU A 92 14.05 -1.13 -9.88
N THR A 93 14.26 -2.36 -10.34
CA THR A 93 14.06 -2.75 -11.73
C THR A 93 12.81 -3.61 -11.91
N LYS A 94 12.15 -3.96 -10.80
CA LYS A 94 10.91 -4.73 -10.79
C LYS A 94 10.04 -4.22 -9.65
N ALA A 95 8.77 -4.62 -9.64
CA ALA A 95 7.82 -4.19 -8.62
C ALA A 95 8.35 -4.53 -7.22
N PRO A 96 8.18 -3.61 -6.25
CA PRO A 96 8.61 -3.88 -4.88
C PRO A 96 7.71 -4.92 -4.22
N ALA A 97 8.26 -5.61 -3.22
CA ALA A 97 7.44 -6.48 -2.38
C ALA A 97 6.44 -5.66 -1.57
N ASN A 98 5.35 -6.29 -1.15
CA ASN A 98 4.28 -5.60 -0.40
C ASN A 98 4.81 -4.82 0.80
N ALA A 99 5.62 -5.49 1.63
CA ALA A 99 6.15 -4.85 2.84
C ALA A 99 6.99 -3.63 2.51
N CYS A 100 7.84 -3.73 1.50
CA CYS A 100 8.68 -2.62 1.07
C CYS A 100 7.82 -1.46 0.57
N PHE A 101 6.81 -1.75 -0.24
CA PHE A 101 5.92 -0.73 -0.78
C PHE A 101 5.16 -0.01 0.33
N ILE A 102 4.52 -0.79 1.21
CA ILE A 102 3.71 -0.24 2.30
C ILE A 102 4.56 0.64 3.22
N ALA A 103 5.71 0.13 3.65
CA ALA A 103 6.57 0.86 4.57
C ALA A 103 7.13 2.13 3.94
N THR A 104 7.56 2.05 2.68
CA THR A 104 8.14 3.20 1.98
C THR A 104 7.11 4.30 1.78
N LEU A 105 5.93 3.94 1.29
CA LEU A 105 4.87 4.93 1.07
C LEU A 105 4.39 5.54 2.39
N ALA A 106 4.27 4.73 3.43
CA ALA A 106 3.87 5.22 4.74
C ALA A 106 4.88 6.24 5.26
N GLU A 107 6.18 5.95 5.13
CA GLU A 107 7.24 6.84 5.58
C GLU A 107 7.27 8.13 4.77
N GLU A 108 7.15 8.03 3.45
CA GLU A 108 7.21 9.20 2.57
C GLU A 108 6.02 10.14 2.75
N LEU A 109 4.86 9.60 3.12
CA LEU A 109 3.64 10.39 3.23
C LEU A 109 3.34 10.88 4.66
N MET A 110 4.15 10.48 5.61
CA MET A 110 4.01 10.93 7.00
C MET A 110 4.50 12.34 7.21
#